data_b746a3b71b8bc3dbb1d676897b8c6744
#
_entry.id   b746a3b71b8bc3dbb1d676897b8c6744
#
_cell.length_a   1.000
_cell.length_b   1.000
_cell.length_c   1.000
_cell.angle_alpha   90.00
_cell.angle_beta   90.00
_cell.angle_gamma   90.00
#
_symmetry.space_group_name_H-M   'P 1'
#
loop_
_entity.id
_entity.type
_entity.pdbx_description
1 polymer ?
#
loop_
_entity_poly.entity_id
_entity_poly.type
_entity_poly.pdbx_seq_one_letter_code
_entity_poly.pdbx_strand_id
1 'polypeptide(L)'
;YNNNTQKSIDAITTELSEKYGDSFEIQKVRNITGTEYIQAYVTSEKYPDVTFDAWVDRMTKEVTDDYLSMLIGFRIQQKLTEDLNEFDIKSYSKVTLLLKNKHDITDTDMDVKLYLAENGADEIIIHTSLMMNTMDTNMADDLIKTVLKLSEDYNVNFLFSGYLLVDDYESCVNDMKATPSVNEPWYGGYDVLKRFYFSIKNGVATKNATELLNSMDSESGGELNGIFR
;
A
#
# COMPACT_ATOMS: atom_id res chain seq x y z
N TYR A 1 12.03 20.42 -17.91
CA TYR A 1 10.77 19.81 -18.36
C TYR A 1 10.29 20.52 -19.62
N ASN A 2 9.63 19.80 -20.55
CA ASN A 2 8.95 20.38 -21.69
C ASN A 2 7.77 21.25 -21.16
N ASN A 3 7.46 22.36 -21.83
CA ASN A 3 6.42 23.32 -21.42
C ASN A 3 5.03 22.66 -21.14
N ASN A 4 4.71 21.57 -21.84
CA ASN A 4 3.47 20.80 -21.61
C ASN A 4 3.52 19.97 -20.33
N THR A 5 4.67 19.45 -19.94
CA THR A 5 4.84 18.69 -18.68
C THR A 5 4.72 19.64 -17.50
N GLN A 6 5.30 20.84 -17.57
CA GLN A 6 5.17 21.84 -16.50
C GLN A 6 3.72 22.26 -16.28
N LYS A 7 2.96 22.52 -17.34
CA LYS A 7 1.52 22.84 -17.24
C LYS A 7 0.71 21.71 -16.58
N SER A 8 1.11 20.46 -16.81
CA SER A 8 0.44 19.31 -16.19
C SER A 8 0.80 19.18 -14.71
N ILE A 9 2.04 19.48 -14.33
CA ILE A 9 2.47 19.55 -12.94
C ILE A 9 1.68 20.62 -12.20
N ASP A 10 1.61 21.84 -12.78
CA ASP A 10 0.88 22.96 -12.19
C ASP A 10 -0.62 22.63 -12.04
N ALA A 11 -1.24 21.93 -13.01
CA ALA A 11 -2.62 21.50 -12.93
C ALA A 11 -2.84 20.50 -11.77
N ILE A 12 -1.96 19.51 -11.62
CA ILE A 12 -2.06 18.52 -10.51
C ILE A 12 -1.97 19.24 -9.17
N THR A 13 -0.95 20.06 -8.94
CA THR A 13 -0.76 20.73 -7.64
C THR A 13 -1.89 21.69 -7.32
N THR A 14 -2.40 22.42 -8.30
CA THR A 14 -3.53 23.35 -8.12
C THR A 14 -4.79 22.60 -7.72
N GLU A 15 -5.18 21.58 -8.50
CA GLU A 15 -6.39 20.80 -8.27
C GLU A 15 -6.38 20.08 -6.91
N LEU A 16 -5.23 19.47 -6.54
CA LEU A 16 -5.08 18.80 -5.25
C LEU A 16 -5.18 19.80 -4.09
N SER A 17 -4.57 21.00 -4.23
CA SER A 17 -4.62 22.04 -3.20
C SER A 17 -6.04 22.59 -3.03
N GLU A 18 -6.78 22.79 -4.11
CA GLU A 18 -8.18 23.22 -4.06
C GLU A 18 -9.08 22.13 -3.44
N LYS A 19 -8.84 20.86 -3.79
CA LYS A 19 -9.64 19.71 -3.34
C LYS A 19 -9.45 19.39 -1.85
N TYR A 20 -8.22 19.44 -1.36
CA TYR A 20 -7.87 18.97 -0.02
C TYR A 20 -7.45 20.07 0.97
N GLY A 21 -7.24 21.30 0.49
CA GLY A 21 -6.83 22.44 1.35
C GLY A 21 -5.43 22.28 1.95
N ASP A 22 -4.52 21.58 1.24
CA ASP A 22 -3.14 21.32 1.65
C ASP A 22 -2.17 21.74 0.54
N SER A 23 -0.86 21.71 0.82
CA SER A 23 0.20 21.93 -0.15
C SER A 23 0.79 20.60 -0.59
N PHE A 24 1.07 20.48 -1.89
CA PHE A 24 1.54 19.24 -2.50
C PHE A 24 2.85 19.45 -3.27
N GLU A 25 3.75 18.46 -3.16
CA GLU A 25 5.03 18.44 -3.86
C GLU A 25 5.11 17.25 -4.81
N ILE A 26 5.50 17.53 -6.07
CA ILE A 26 5.72 16.50 -7.08
C ILE A 26 7.13 15.91 -6.90
N GLN A 27 7.19 14.65 -6.52
CA GLN A 27 8.45 13.92 -6.35
C GLN A 27 8.98 13.34 -7.66
N LYS A 28 8.08 12.87 -8.53
CA LYS A 28 8.43 12.23 -9.80
C LYS A 28 7.32 12.40 -10.81
N VAL A 29 7.69 12.61 -12.07
CA VAL A 29 6.74 12.62 -13.19
C VAL A 29 7.05 11.48 -14.13
N ARG A 30 6.03 10.76 -14.57
CA ARG A 30 6.11 9.66 -15.51
C ARG A 30 5.19 9.92 -16.70
N ASN A 31 5.78 9.92 -17.88
CA ASN A 31 5.01 9.88 -19.12
C ASN A 31 4.73 8.41 -19.45
N ILE A 32 3.47 8.00 -19.40
CA ILE A 32 3.09 6.64 -19.76
C ILE A 32 2.99 6.60 -21.28
N THR A 33 3.95 5.96 -21.93
CA THR A 33 4.01 5.86 -23.38
C THR A 33 2.76 5.16 -23.93
N GLY A 34 2.14 5.76 -24.95
CA GLY A 34 0.92 5.20 -25.57
C GLY A 34 -0.38 5.52 -24.82
N THR A 35 -0.34 6.40 -23.82
CA THR A 35 -1.54 6.87 -23.11
C THR A 35 -1.68 8.38 -23.16
N GLU A 36 -2.90 8.88 -22.93
CA GLU A 36 -3.21 10.30 -22.80
C GLU A 36 -2.87 10.86 -21.40
N TYR A 37 -2.33 10.03 -20.48
CA TYR A 37 -2.10 10.40 -19.10
C TYR A 37 -0.64 10.75 -18.81
N ILE A 38 -0.47 11.72 -17.91
CA ILE A 38 0.77 11.97 -17.18
C ILE A 38 0.51 11.55 -15.73
N GLN A 39 1.36 10.66 -15.22
CA GLN A 39 1.35 10.22 -13.83
C GLN A 39 2.39 11.01 -13.03
N ALA A 40 2.04 11.42 -11.83
CA ALA A 40 2.97 12.02 -10.87
C ALA A 40 2.94 11.25 -9.55
N TYR A 41 4.12 11.09 -8.93
CA TYR A 41 4.23 10.71 -7.52
C TYR A 41 4.24 12.00 -6.71
N VAL A 42 3.37 12.07 -5.75
CA VAL A 42 3.08 13.29 -5.00
C VAL A 42 3.16 13.02 -3.50
N THR A 43 3.64 13.98 -2.74
CA THR A 43 3.56 14.01 -1.28
C THR A 43 2.81 15.26 -0.82
N SER A 44 2.15 15.18 0.33
CA SER A 44 1.50 16.29 1.01
C SER A 44 2.43 16.88 2.06
N GLU A 45 2.37 18.20 2.28
CA GLU A 45 3.11 18.83 3.38
C GLU A 45 2.59 18.37 4.74
N LYS A 46 1.28 18.14 4.86
CA LYS A 46 0.64 17.68 6.10
C LYS A 46 1.01 16.23 6.43
N TYR A 47 1.20 15.38 5.42
CA TYR A 47 1.51 13.96 5.55
C TYR A 47 2.70 13.56 4.65
N PRO A 48 3.94 14.00 4.98
CA PRO A 48 5.11 13.83 4.10
C PRO A 48 5.54 12.37 3.91
N ASP A 49 5.12 11.47 4.81
CA ASP A 49 5.40 10.02 4.71
C ASP A 49 4.43 9.29 3.77
N VAL A 50 3.40 9.97 3.23
CA VAL A 50 2.43 9.41 2.31
C VAL A 50 2.76 9.84 0.89
N THR A 51 3.34 8.92 0.12
CA THR A 51 3.49 9.09 -1.32
C THR A 51 2.28 8.47 -2.03
N PHE A 52 1.68 9.21 -2.94
CA PHE A 52 0.49 8.77 -3.67
C PHE A 52 0.59 9.09 -5.16
N ASP A 53 -0.28 8.48 -5.95
CA ASP A 53 -0.39 8.72 -7.38
C ASP A 53 -1.42 9.82 -7.69
N ALA A 54 -1.04 10.71 -8.59
CA ALA A 54 -1.98 11.61 -9.26
C ALA A 54 -1.78 11.50 -10.78
N TRP A 55 -2.88 11.59 -11.51
CA TRP A 55 -2.88 11.51 -12.98
C TRP A 55 -3.58 12.73 -13.56
N VAL A 56 -3.04 13.25 -14.64
CA VAL A 56 -3.71 14.28 -15.45
C VAL A 56 -3.92 13.77 -16.88
N ASP A 57 -5.15 13.84 -17.34
CA ASP A 57 -5.47 13.62 -18.75
C ASP A 57 -4.97 14.79 -19.58
N ARG A 58 -4.17 14.50 -20.63
CA ARG A 58 -3.58 15.55 -21.48
C ARG A 58 -4.57 16.32 -22.31
N MET A 59 -5.70 15.69 -22.64
CA MET A 59 -6.73 16.28 -23.50
C MET A 59 -7.75 17.08 -22.70
N THR A 60 -8.34 16.46 -21.67
CA THR A 60 -9.39 17.07 -20.85
C THR A 60 -8.85 17.96 -19.74
N LYS A 61 -7.59 17.74 -19.31
CA LYS A 61 -6.94 18.34 -18.14
C LYS A 61 -7.56 17.91 -16.80
N GLU A 62 -8.40 16.91 -16.82
CA GLU A 62 -8.95 16.31 -15.61
C GLU A 62 -7.85 15.66 -14.79
N VAL A 63 -7.85 15.95 -13.49
CA VAL A 63 -6.92 15.38 -12.51
C VAL A 63 -7.66 14.34 -11.68
N THR A 64 -7.05 13.17 -11.52
CA THR A 64 -7.49 12.13 -10.61
C THR A 64 -6.37 11.76 -9.67
N ASP A 65 -6.69 11.31 -8.46
CA ASP A 65 -5.71 10.95 -7.44
C ASP A 65 -6.19 9.78 -6.58
N ASP A 66 -5.28 9.19 -5.84
CA ASP A 66 -5.56 8.18 -4.81
C ASP A 66 -5.12 8.64 -3.40
N TYR A 67 -4.94 9.95 -3.19
CA TYR A 67 -4.41 10.52 -1.95
C TYR A 67 -5.12 10.02 -0.71
N LEU A 68 -6.44 10.14 -0.64
CA LEU A 68 -7.17 9.79 0.57
C LEU A 68 -7.14 8.28 0.85
N SER A 69 -7.23 7.43 -0.17
CA SER A 69 -7.11 5.98 0.02
C SER A 69 -5.70 5.57 0.49
N MET A 70 -4.66 6.23 -0.01
CA MET A 70 -3.29 6.02 0.43
C MET A 70 -3.07 6.52 1.87
N LEU A 71 -3.67 7.64 2.25
CA LEU A 71 -3.62 8.18 3.62
C LEU A 71 -4.32 7.24 4.61
N ILE A 72 -5.47 6.70 4.27
CA ILE A 72 -6.17 5.69 5.08
C ILE A 72 -5.34 4.40 5.17
N GLY A 73 -4.77 3.94 4.05
CA GLY A 73 -3.85 2.79 4.04
C GLY A 73 -2.64 3.02 4.96
N PHE A 74 -2.07 4.22 4.95
CA PHE A 74 -0.97 4.60 5.85
C PHE A 74 -1.36 4.54 7.33
N ARG A 75 -2.56 4.98 7.71
CA ARG A 75 -3.05 4.88 9.08
C ARG A 75 -3.25 3.43 9.53
N ILE A 76 -3.75 2.56 8.64
CA ILE A 76 -3.83 1.11 8.90
C ILE A 76 -2.43 0.51 9.05
N GLN A 77 -1.48 0.92 8.20
CA GLN A 77 -0.08 0.52 8.29
C GLN A 77 0.55 0.92 9.63
N GLN A 78 0.33 2.15 10.10
CA GLN A 78 0.82 2.60 11.40
C GLN A 78 0.25 1.73 12.52
N LYS A 79 -1.07 1.49 12.51
CA LYS A 79 -1.72 0.63 13.52
C LYS A 79 -1.18 -0.80 13.50
N LEU A 80 -0.99 -1.39 12.32
CA LEU A 80 -0.39 -2.72 12.18
C LEU A 80 1.03 -2.75 12.74
N THR A 81 1.84 -1.73 12.45
CA THR A 81 3.22 -1.62 12.95
C THR A 81 3.25 -1.50 14.47
N GLU A 82 2.39 -0.67 15.06
CA GLU A 82 2.25 -0.52 16.51
C GLU A 82 1.88 -1.85 17.17
N ASP A 83 0.87 -2.53 16.66
CA ASP A 83 0.39 -3.80 17.21
C ASP A 83 1.45 -4.91 17.09
N LEU A 84 2.21 -4.98 16.00
CA LEU A 84 3.30 -5.95 15.82
C LEU A 84 4.51 -5.64 16.71
N ASN A 85 4.78 -4.36 16.99
CA ASN A 85 5.85 -3.97 17.92
C ASN A 85 5.56 -4.41 19.36
N GLU A 86 4.30 -4.59 19.77
CA GLU A 86 3.94 -5.16 21.09
C GLU A 86 4.47 -6.59 21.27
N PHE A 87 4.72 -7.30 20.16
CA PHE A 87 5.30 -8.65 20.11
C PHE A 87 6.79 -8.68 19.72
N ASP A 88 7.47 -7.53 19.76
CA ASP A 88 8.88 -7.39 19.31
C ASP A 88 9.10 -7.80 17.83
N ILE A 89 8.06 -7.75 17.00
CA ILE A 89 8.13 -8.06 15.58
C ILE A 89 8.55 -6.82 14.80
N LYS A 90 9.85 -6.74 14.45
CA LYS A 90 10.35 -5.68 13.57
C LYS A 90 9.93 -5.96 12.14
N SER A 91 9.10 -5.07 11.60
CA SER A 91 8.57 -5.18 10.24
C SER A 91 8.28 -3.81 9.62
N TYR A 92 8.17 -3.77 8.31
CA TYR A 92 7.60 -2.66 7.57
C TYR A 92 6.50 -3.19 6.66
N SER A 93 5.36 -2.54 6.68
CA SER A 93 4.24 -2.89 5.80
C SER A 93 3.90 -1.74 4.85
N LYS A 94 3.48 -2.07 3.65
CA LYS A 94 2.83 -1.16 2.71
C LYS A 94 1.39 -1.62 2.54
N VAL A 95 0.44 -0.72 2.74
CA VAL A 95 -0.99 -1.01 2.70
C VAL A 95 -1.64 -0.27 1.55
N THR A 96 -2.41 -0.99 0.76
CA THR A 96 -3.23 -0.44 -0.33
C THR A 96 -4.66 -0.92 -0.19
N LEU A 97 -5.63 -0.02 -0.36
CA LEU A 97 -7.03 -0.35 -0.38
C LEU A 97 -7.49 -0.63 -1.81
N LEU A 98 -8.03 -1.82 -2.03
CA LEU A 98 -8.69 -2.17 -3.29
C LEU A 98 -10.18 -1.84 -3.15
N LEU A 99 -10.54 -0.66 -3.62
CA LEU A 99 -11.91 -0.13 -3.57
C LEU A 99 -12.66 -0.53 -4.83
N LYS A 100 -13.87 -1.08 -4.68
CA LYS A 100 -14.75 -1.40 -5.80
C LYS A 100 -15.43 -0.14 -6.36
N ASN A 101 -15.83 0.75 -5.47
CA ASN A 101 -16.41 2.05 -5.82
C ASN A 101 -15.57 3.15 -5.18
N LYS A 102 -15.27 4.20 -5.95
CA LYS A 102 -14.55 5.36 -5.43
C LYS A 102 -15.56 6.47 -5.16
N HIS A 103 -15.70 6.86 -3.92
CA HIS A 103 -16.52 8.02 -3.52
C HIS A 103 -15.66 9.29 -3.47
N ASP A 104 -16.26 10.42 -3.81
CA ASP A 104 -15.62 11.74 -3.78
C ASP A 104 -15.57 12.28 -2.34
N ILE A 105 -14.77 11.64 -1.50
CA ILE A 105 -14.50 12.07 -0.14
C ILE A 105 -13.21 12.90 -0.14
N THR A 106 -13.24 14.06 0.52
CA THR A 106 -12.11 14.99 0.57
C THR A 106 -11.63 15.29 1.99
N ASP A 107 -12.34 14.79 3.01
CA ASP A 107 -11.98 14.98 4.42
C ASP A 107 -10.74 14.13 4.79
N THR A 108 -9.58 14.77 4.82
CA THR A 108 -8.31 14.13 5.18
C THR A 108 -8.19 13.77 6.65
N ASP A 109 -9.07 14.26 7.51
CA ASP A 109 -9.09 13.93 8.94
C ASP A 109 -10.15 12.86 9.28
N MET A 110 -10.86 12.34 8.26
CA MET A 110 -11.85 11.29 8.42
C MET A 110 -11.27 10.05 9.12
N ASP A 111 -12.01 9.49 10.07
CA ASP A 111 -11.67 8.25 10.76
C ASP A 111 -11.63 7.06 9.79
N VAL A 112 -10.68 6.13 10.03
CA VAL A 112 -10.49 4.95 9.17
C VAL A 112 -11.75 4.10 9.03
N LYS A 113 -12.45 3.81 10.15
CA LYS A 113 -13.68 3.01 10.13
C LYS A 113 -14.80 3.69 9.35
N LEU A 114 -14.91 5.00 9.53
CA LEU A 114 -15.92 5.79 8.81
C LEU A 114 -15.63 5.78 7.31
N TYR A 115 -14.38 6.01 6.91
CA TYR A 115 -13.98 5.95 5.49
C TYR A 115 -14.27 4.59 4.86
N LEU A 116 -13.93 3.51 5.56
CA LEU A 116 -14.17 2.15 5.07
C LEU A 116 -15.66 1.86 4.97
N ALA A 117 -16.47 2.28 5.95
CA ALA A 117 -17.93 2.11 5.94
C ALA A 117 -18.58 2.86 4.77
N GLU A 118 -18.18 4.11 4.51
CA GLU A 118 -18.68 4.94 3.41
C GLU A 118 -18.35 4.32 2.02
N ASN A 119 -17.25 3.57 1.91
CA ASN A 119 -16.82 2.91 0.68
C ASN A 119 -17.26 1.43 0.57
N GLY A 120 -18.15 0.95 1.46
CA GLY A 120 -18.63 -0.44 1.46
C GLY A 120 -17.58 -1.40 2.01
N ALA A 121 -17.34 -1.36 3.31
CA ALA A 121 -16.26 -2.07 4.01
C ALA A 121 -16.19 -3.57 3.68
N ASP A 122 -17.31 -4.26 3.54
CA ASP A 122 -17.42 -5.68 3.22
C ASP A 122 -16.92 -6.04 1.81
N GLU A 123 -16.85 -5.07 0.90
CA GLU A 123 -16.33 -5.22 -0.45
C GLU A 123 -14.86 -4.77 -0.59
N ILE A 124 -14.29 -4.14 0.45
CA ILE A 124 -12.91 -3.65 0.44
C ILE A 124 -11.96 -4.79 0.77
N ILE A 125 -10.91 -4.91 -0.04
CA ILE A 125 -9.78 -5.78 0.25
C ILE A 125 -8.59 -4.90 0.60
N ILE A 126 -8.04 -5.09 1.79
CA ILE A 126 -6.79 -4.44 2.20
C ILE A 126 -5.63 -5.33 1.77
N HIS A 127 -4.90 -4.89 0.75
CA HIS A 127 -3.68 -5.56 0.32
C HIS A 127 -2.50 -5.04 1.11
N THR A 128 -1.80 -5.93 1.79
CA THR A 128 -0.63 -5.60 2.61
C THR A 128 0.59 -6.37 2.12
N SER A 129 1.68 -5.64 1.85
CA SER A 129 3.02 -6.22 1.69
C SER A 129 3.82 -5.97 2.96
N LEU A 130 4.32 -7.02 3.58
CA LEU A 130 5.10 -6.97 4.81
C LEU A 130 6.53 -7.45 4.56
N MET A 131 7.50 -6.63 4.96
CA MET A 131 8.92 -6.97 4.91
C MET A 131 9.45 -7.19 6.31
N MET A 132 10.20 -8.27 6.51
CA MET A 132 10.85 -8.62 7.77
C MET A 132 12.12 -9.46 7.50
N ASN A 133 12.96 -9.62 8.52
CA ASN A 133 14.20 -10.39 8.37
C ASN A 133 14.05 -11.85 8.76
N THR A 134 13.15 -12.18 9.67
CA THR A 134 12.96 -13.53 10.20
C THR A 134 11.51 -13.76 10.57
N MET A 135 11.10 -15.03 10.63
CA MET A 135 9.82 -15.47 11.16
C MET A 135 9.95 -16.86 11.77
N ASP A 136 9.46 -17.00 12.99
CA ASP A 136 9.25 -18.28 13.66
C ASP A 136 7.74 -18.55 13.87
N THR A 137 7.42 -19.66 14.54
CA THR A 137 6.01 -20.05 14.76
C THR A 137 5.27 -19.07 15.65
N ASN A 138 5.89 -18.49 16.67
CA ASN A 138 5.25 -17.53 17.56
C ASN A 138 4.99 -16.22 16.82
N MET A 139 5.98 -15.72 16.08
CA MET A 139 5.83 -14.52 15.25
C MET A 139 4.74 -14.70 14.19
N ALA A 140 4.64 -15.89 13.57
CA ALA A 140 3.59 -16.19 12.61
C ALA A 140 2.19 -16.20 13.25
N ASP A 141 2.07 -16.74 14.46
CA ASP A 141 0.81 -16.78 15.23
C ASP A 141 0.38 -15.36 15.65
N ASP A 142 1.31 -14.57 16.17
CA ASP A 142 1.07 -13.20 16.59
C ASP A 142 0.71 -12.29 15.39
N LEU A 143 1.37 -12.47 14.24
CA LEU A 143 1.04 -11.77 13.00
C LEU A 143 -0.40 -12.07 12.56
N ILE A 144 -0.77 -13.36 12.49
CA ILE A 144 -2.12 -13.76 12.07
C ILE A 144 -3.18 -13.21 13.04
N LYS A 145 -2.95 -13.30 14.35
CA LYS A 145 -3.86 -12.75 15.38
C LYS A 145 -4.02 -11.22 15.25
N THR A 146 -2.91 -10.52 15.01
CA THR A 146 -2.93 -9.06 14.82
C THR A 146 -3.77 -8.68 13.60
N VAL A 147 -3.57 -9.36 12.47
CA VAL A 147 -4.33 -9.07 11.24
C VAL A 147 -5.81 -9.48 11.38
N LEU A 148 -6.12 -10.58 12.09
CA LEU A 148 -7.48 -10.97 12.42
C LEU A 148 -8.19 -9.89 13.22
N LYS A 149 -7.55 -9.37 14.28
CA LYS A 149 -8.09 -8.28 15.10
C LYS A 149 -8.36 -7.01 14.26
N LEU A 150 -7.43 -6.62 13.39
CA LEU A 150 -7.64 -5.47 12.51
C LEU A 150 -8.80 -5.71 11.52
N SER A 151 -8.92 -6.94 10.99
CA SER A 151 -10.03 -7.33 10.12
C SER A 151 -11.39 -7.21 10.83
N GLU A 152 -11.48 -7.64 12.07
CA GLU A 152 -12.67 -7.50 12.92
C GLU A 152 -12.96 -6.04 13.26
N ASP A 153 -11.92 -5.28 13.69
CA ASP A 153 -12.03 -3.88 14.10
C ASP A 153 -12.53 -2.98 12.96
N TYR A 154 -12.10 -3.26 11.74
CA TYR A 154 -12.45 -2.47 10.54
C TYR A 154 -13.57 -3.11 9.69
N ASN A 155 -13.98 -4.34 10.00
CA ASN A 155 -14.94 -5.13 9.21
C ASN A 155 -14.56 -5.25 7.73
N VAL A 156 -13.30 -5.59 7.46
CA VAL A 156 -12.71 -5.70 6.11
C VAL A 156 -11.98 -7.01 5.91
N ASN A 157 -11.75 -7.36 4.64
CA ASN A 157 -10.93 -8.50 4.27
C ASN A 157 -9.47 -8.07 4.06
N PHE A 158 -8.51 -8.94 4.38
CA PHE A 158 -7.09 -8.74 4.14
C PHE A 158 -6.53 -9.75 3.15
N LEU A 159 -5.70 -9.27 2.23
CA LEU A 159 -4.81 -10.07 1.41
C LEU A 159 -3.38 -9.72 1.81
N PHE A 160 -2.65 -10.68 2.33
CA PHE A 160 -1.36 -10.46 2.96
C PHE A 160 -0.25 -11.17 2.20
N SER A 161 0.76 -10.41 1.76
CA SER A 161 1.99 -10.92 1.16
C SER A 161 3.16 -10.54 2.06
N GLY A 162 3.94 -11.51 2.49
CA GLY A 162 5.12 -11.28 3.34
C GLY A 162 6.40 -11.73 2.67
N TYR A 163 7.49 -11.02 2.99
CA TYR A 163 8.81 -11.20 2.41
C TYR A 163 9.86 -11.22 3.50
N LEU A 164 10.63 -12.30 3.60
CA LEU A 164 11.82 -12.37 4.43
C LEU A 164 13.01 -11.92 3.59
N LEU A 165 13.62 -10.79 3.96
CA LEU A 165 14.79 -10.23 3.28
C LEU A 165 16.07 -10.79 3.87
N VAL A 166 17.05 -11.09 3.03
CA VAL A 166 18.37 -11.59 3.46
C VAL A 166 19.19 -10.44 4.04
N ASP A 167 19.32 -9.38 3.24
CA ASP A 167 20.11 -8.18 3.53
C ASP A 167 19.36 -6.93 3.08
N ASP A 168 19.93 -5.76 3.35
CA ASP A 168 19.43 -4.44 2.87
C ASP A 168 17.99 -4.09 3.27
N TYR A 169 17.51 -4.63 4.41
CA TYR A 169 16.17 -4.34 4.91
C TYR A 169 15.86 -2.83 4.94
N GLU A 170 16.78 -2.01 5.45
CA GLU A 170 16.57 -0.56 5.56
C GLU A 170 16.51 0.13 4.18
N SER A 171 17.34 -0.29 3.23
CA SER A 171 17.30 0.21 1.86
C SER A 171 15.99 -0.16 1.18
N CYS A 172 15.54 -1.41 1.32
CA CYS A 172 14.26 -1.86 0.79
C CYS A 172 13.09 -1.05 1.38
N VAL A 173 13.06 -0.85 2.68
CA VAL A 173 12.03 -0.04 3.36
C VAL A 173 12.02 1.39 2.85
N ASN A 174 13.19 2.02 2.67
CA ASN A 174 13.27 3.39 2.15
C ASN A 174 12.73 3.50 0.72
N ASP A 175 13.04 2.54 -0.14
CA ASP A 175 12.51 2.49 -1.50
C ASP A 175 10.99 2.27 -1.51
N MET A 176 10.48 1.40 -0.63
CA MET A 176 9.04 1.17 -0.49
C MET A 176 8.29 2.41 0.00
N LYS A 177 8.90 3.21 0.88
CA LYS A 177 8.33 4.49 1.32
C LYS A 177 8.20 5.50 0.18
N ALA A 178 9.20 5.51 -0.72
CA ALA A 178 9.27 6.46 -1.84
C ALA A 178 8.33 6.11 -3.02
N THR A 179 7.60 5.00 -2.95
CA THR A 179 6.68 4.58 -4.03
C THR A 179 5.23 4.57 -3.55
N PRO A 180 4.27 5.03 -4.38
CA PRO A 180 2.86 5.05 -4.00
C PRO A 180 2.22 3.66 -3.99
N SER A 181 2.69 2.75 -4.83
CA SER A 181 2.12 1.41 -4.96
C SER A 181 2.80 0.39 -4.05
N VAL A 182 2.07 -0.68 -3.75
CA VAL A 182 2.64 -1.89 -3.16
C VAL A 182 3.51 -2.56 -4.22
N ASN A 183 4.81 -2.29 -4.18
CA ASN A 183 5.77 -2.97 -5.02
C ASN A 183 6.37 -4.15 -4.25
N GLU A 184 6.58 -5.24 -4.97
CA GLU A 184 7.26 -6.39 -4.41
C GLU A 184 8.77 -6.12 -4.34
N PRO A 185 9.50 -6.55 -3.29
CA PRO A 185 10.91 -6.22 -3.08
C PRO A 185 11.82 -6.56 -4.26
N TRP A 186 11.55 -7.63 -5.00
CA TRP A 186 12.36 -8.03 -6.16
C TRP A 186 12.31 -7.06 -7.34
N TYR A 187 11.27 -6.24 -7.48
CA TYR A 187 11.27 -5.17 -8.48
C TYR A 187 12.32 -4.09 -8.21
N GLY A 188 12.74 -3.95 -6.94
CA GLY A 188 13.86 -3.10 -6.52
C GLY A 188 15.23 -3.80 -6.57
N GLY A 189 15.27 -5.10 -6.92
CA GLY A 189 16.50 -5.89 -6.94
C GLY A 189 16.97 -6.38 -5.57
N TYR A 190 16.07 -6.44 -4.58
CA TYR A 190 16.38 -6.94 -3.24
C TYR A 190 16.27 -8.47 -3.16
N ASP A 191 17.19 -9.09 -2.46
CA ASP A 191 17.19 -10.53 -2.25
C ASP A 191 16.12 -10.94 -1.23
N VAL A 192 15.17 -11.75 -1.69
CA VAL A 192 14.10 -12.32 -0.88
C VAL A 192 14.45 -13.77 -0.54
N LEU A 193 14.63 -14.06 0.75
CA LEU A 193 14.92 -15.41 1.22
C LEU A 193 13.71 -16.32 1.09
N LYS A 194 12.54 -15.83 1.51
CA LYS A 194 11.27 -16.56 1.49
C LYS A 194 10.10 -15.63 1.31
N ARG A 195 9.03 -16.16 0.74
CA ARG A 195 7.71 -15.50 0.65
C ARG A 195 6.67 -16.31 1.39
N PHE A 196 5.66 -15.61 1.87
CA PHE A 196 4.46 -16.23 2.42
C PHE A 196 3.21 -15.44 2.08
N TYR A 197 2.08 -16.14 2.03
CA TYR A 197 0.79 -15.56 1.70
C TYR A 197 -0.28 -16.12 2.62
N PHE A 198 -1.16 -15.26 3.10
CA PHE A 198 -2.41 -15.64 3.71
C PHE A 198 -3.46 -14.56 3.49
N SER A 199 -4.71 -14.88 3.75
CA SER A 199 -5.79 -13.90 3.71
C SER A 199 -6.70 -14.06 4.91
N ILE A 200 -7.36 -12.96 5.28
CA ILE A 200 -8.47 -12.95 6.21
C ILE A 200 -9.72 -12.67 5.38
N LYS A 201 -10.69 -13.58 5.45
CA LYS A 201 -11.97 -13.44 4.77
C LYS A 201 -13.08 -13.67 5.78
N ASN A 202 -13.97 -12.68 5.92
CA ASN A 202 -15.10 -12.74 6.86
C ASN A 202 -14.66 -13.12 8.29
N GLY A 203 -13.56 -12.54 8.77
CA GLY A 203 -13.02 -12.81 10.10
C GLY A 203 -12.32 -14.17 10.25
N VAL A 204 -12.02 -14.87 9.16
CA VAL A 204 -11.35 -16.19 9.20
C VAL A 204 -10.03 -16.15 8.43
N ALA A 205 -8.94 -16.56 9.09
CA ALA A 205 -7.64 -16.72 8.46
C ALA A 205 -7.61 -17.98 7.58
N THR A 206 -7.02 -17.88 6.39
CA THR A 206 -6.88 -19.01 5.46
C THR A 206 -5.77 -19.97 5.84
N LYS A 207 -4.90 -19.59 6.77
CA LYS A 207 -3.80 -20.41 7.28
C LYS A 207 -3.60 -20.16 8.78
N ASN A 208 -3.24 -21.19 9.52
CA ASN A 208 -2.66 -21.05 10.85
C ASN A 208 -1.13 -20.87 10.75
N ALA A 209 -0.45 -20.61 11.89
CA ALA A 209 0.99 -20.37 11.94
C ALA A 209 1.83 -21.49 11.32
N THR A 210 1.52 -22.74 11.63
CA THR A 210 2.22 -23.91 11.10
C THR A 210 2.04 -24.05 9.57
N GLU A 211 0.82 -23.87 9.08
CA GLU A 211 0.53 -23.88 7.65
C GLU A 211 1.22 -22.73 6.92
N LEU A 212 1.28 -21.54 7.56
CA LEU A 212 1.97 -20.39 7.00
C LEU A 212 3.45 -20.69 6.82
N LEU A 213 4.14 -21.16 7.86
CA LEU A 213 5.56 -21.51 7.81
C LEU A 213 5.87 -22.61 6.81
N ASN A 214 5.03 -23.66 6.77
CA ASN A 214 5.20 -24.79 5.84
C ASN A 214 4.97 -24.38 4.37
N SER A 215 4.22 -23.32 4.13
CA SER A 215 3.92 -22.80 2.78
C SER A 215 4.90 -21.73 2.31
N MET A 216 5.94 -21.44 3.09
CA MET A 216 6.97 -20.47 2.68
C MET A 216 7.82 -21.04 1.55
N ASP A 217 7.73 -20.41 0.38
CA ASP A 217 8.53 -20.77 -0.77
C ASP A 217 9.91 -20.11 -0.68
N SER A 218 10.97 -20.93 -0.81
CA SER A 218 12.31 -20.40 -1.07
C SER A 218 12.39 -19.95 -2.52
N GLU A 219 12.80 -18.71 -2.78
CA GLU A 219 13.07 -18.29 -4.15
C GLU A 219 14.32 -18.98 -4.70
N SER A 220 14.09 -20.03 -5.48
CA SER A 220 14.98 -20.41 -6.55
C SER A 220 14.31 -19.96 -7.85
N GLY A 221 14.81 -18.89 -8.46
CA GLY A 221 14.40 -18.24 -9.69
C GLY A 221 13.42 -19.03 -10.60
N GLY A 222 12.14 -18.84 -10.41
CA GLY A 222 11.08 -19.47 -11.18
C GLY A 222 9.93 -18.51 -11.43
N GLU A 223 9.65 -18.27 -12.68
CA GLU A 223 8.62 -17.41 -13.24
C GLU A 223 7.27 -17.49 -12.51
N LEU A 224 6.79 -16.33 -12.04
CA LEU A 224 5.39 -16.15 -11.66
C LEU A 224 4.51 -16.15 -12.91
N ASN A 225 4.15 -17.34 -13.41
CA ASN A 225 3.09 -17.50 -14.38
C ASN A 225 1.78 -17.87 -13.66
N GLY A 226 0.87 -16.91 -13.48
CA GLY A 226 -0.56 -17.22 -13.51
C GLY A 226 -1.40 -17.00 -12.27
N ILE A 227 -1.30 -15.92 -11.52
CA ILE A 227 -2.29 -15.60 -10.46
C ILE A 227 -3.18 -14.37 -10.78
N PHE A 228 -2.98 -13.72 -11.89
CA PHE A 228 -3.91 -12.67 -12.37
C PHE A 228 -4.58 -13.11 -13.68
N ARG A 229 -5.68 -13.85 -13.59
CA ARG A 229 -6.75 -13.96 -14.58
C ARG A 229 -8.10 -13.73 -13.91
#